data_4fc1e9508e4d90b499190a21fc5838d5
#
_entry.id   4fc1e9508e4d90b499190a21fc5838d5
#
_cell.length_a   1.000
_cell.length_b   1.000
_cell.length_c   1.000
_cell.angle_alpha   90.00
_cell.angle_beta   90.00
_cell.angle_gamma   90.00
#
_symmetry.space_group_name_H-M   'P 1'
#
loop_
_entity.id
_entity.type
_entity.pdbx_description
1 polymer ?
#
loop_
_entity_poly.entity_id
_entity_poly.type
_entity_poly.pdbx_seq_one_letter_code
_entity_poly.pdbx_strand_id
1 'polypeptide(L)'
;MQTVKDHIKSDILQSAATLFLEKGYLKVPMREIAHKSGVGLSNIYNYFSCKDDIFVQIVTPAVRTFENMLDEHHGRRGTDIMAMCDRDYFKYMVDEYTSFIHRHRDLLLLLLFRSQGSSLENYKEEFARKSTALVKEYFLSLIHISEPTRRSYI
;
A
#
# COMPACT_ATOMS: atom_id res chain seq x y z
N MET A 1 7.76 -26.59 6.50
CA MET A 1 8.19 -26.57 7.92
C MET A 1 8.83 -25.20 8.16
N GLN A 2 8.21 -24.36 8.98
CA GLN A 2 8.70 -23.01 9.27
C GLN A 2 9.97 -23.13 10.14
N THR A 3 11.02 -22.41 9.79
CA THR A 3 12.29 -22.47 10.52
C THR A 3 12.24 -21.64 11.80
N VAL A 4 13.10 -21.93 12.80
CA VAL A 4 13.25 -21.10 14.01
C VAL A 4 13.53 -19.63 13.65
N LYS A 5 14.26 -19.42 12.57
CA LYS A 5 14.58 -18.10 12.05
C LYS A 5 13.35 -17.32 11.58
N ASP A 6 12.39 -18.02 10.95
CA ASP A 6 11.13 -17.43 10.49
C ASP A 6 10.22 -17.04 11.66
N HIS A 7 10.21 -17.84 12.74
CA HIS A 7 9.48 -17.52 13.96
C HIS A 7 10.01 -16.26 14.62
N ILE A 8 11.32 -16.14 14.82
CA ILE A 8 11.95 -14.94 15.41
C ILE A 8 11.61 -13.70 14.57
N LYS A 9 11.73 -13.80 13.25
CA LYS A 9 11.38 -12.71 12.35
C LYS A 9 9.90 -12.28 12.47
N SER A 10 9.00 -13.26 12.54
CA SER A 10 7.56 -13.03 12.74
C SER A 10 7.26 -12.33 14.06
N ASP A 11 7.90 -12.78 15.16
CA ASP A 11 7.71 -12.21 16.50
C ASP A 11 8.16 -10.74 16.55
N ILE A 12 9.29 -10.41 15.90
CA ILE A 12 9.77 -9.03 15.78
C ILE A 12 8.76 -8.17 15.00
N LEU A 13 8.28 -8.63 13.84
CA LEU A 13 7.32 -7.90 13.00
C LEU A 13 6.00 -7.68 13.73
N GLN A 14 5.46 -8.68 14.41
CA GLN A 14 4.20 -8.59 15.15
C GLN A 14 4.32 -7.62 16.34
N SER A 15 5.42 -7.71 17.10
CA SER A 15 5.68 -6.82 18.23
C SER A 15 5.83 -5.37 17.78
N ALA A 16 6.56 -5.15 16.69
CA ALA A 16 6.75 -3.83 16.10
C ALA A 16 5.43 -3.25 15.56
N ALA A 17 4.63 -4.05 14.85
CA ALA A 17 3.33 -3.63 14.33
C ALA A 17 2.41 -3.14 15.45
N THR A 18 2.33 -3.88 16.56
CA THR A 18 1.53 -3.48 17.73
C THR A 18 2.02 -2.15 18.30
N LEU A 19 3.33 -1.99 18.49
CA LEU A 19 3.91 -0.75 19.03
C LEU A 19 3.68 0.45 18.10
N PHE A 20 3.85 0.25 16.80
CA PHE A 20 3.62 1.31 15.82
C PHE A 20 2.14 1.73 15.75
N LEU A 21 1.19 0.79 15.90
CA LEU A 21 -0.23 1.11 15.99
C LEU A 21 -0.56 1.92 17.23
N GLU A 22 0.01 1.56 18.38
CA GLU A 22 -0.24 2.23 19.66
C GLU A 22 0.38 3.63 19.69
N LYS A 23 1.65 3.78 19.31
CA LYS A 23 2.47 4.99 19.56
C LYS A 23 2.83 5.78 18.31
N GLY A 24 2.70 5.21 17.12
CA GLY A 24 3.24 5.72 15.86
C GLY A 24 4.72 5.37 15.66
N TYR A 25 5.15 5.29 14.42
CA TYR A 25 6.51 4.89 14.04
C TYR A 25 7.59 5.74 14.74
N LEU A 26 7.44 7.07 14.73
CA LEU A 26 8.46 7.99 15.23
C LEU A 26 8.81 7.73 16.70
N LYS A 27 7.79 7.45 17.53
CA LYS A 27 7.93 7.32 18.99
C LYS A 27 8.43 5.96 19.46
N VAL A 28 8.55 4.98 18.60
CA VAL A 28 8.97 3.61 18.95
C VAL A 28 10.47 3.44 18.71
N PRO A 29 11.31 3.32 19.75
CA PRO A 29 12.72 2.98 19.59
C PRO A 29 12.94 1.48 19.38
N MET A 30 14.01 1.09 18.71
CA MET A 30 14.38 -0.32 18.50
C MET A 30 14.49 -1.14 19.80
N ARG A 31 14.91 -0.52 20.91
CA ARG A 31 15.00 -1.19 22.23
C ARG A 31 13.62 -1.64 22.73
N GLU A 32 12.59 -0.89 22.45
CA GLU A 32 11.21 -1.24 22.83
C GLU A 32 10.69 -2.44 22.03
N ILE A 33 11.02 -2.47 20.73
CA ILE A 33 10.71 -3.63 19.86
C ILE A 33 11.44 -4.88 20.40
N ALA A 34 12.72 -4.76 20.74
CA ALA A 34 13.50 -5.84 21.31
C ALA A 34 12.88 -6.37 22.62
N HIS A 35 12.51 -5.47 23.53
CA HIS A 35 11.87 -5.85 24.79
C HIS A 35 10.53 -6.58 24.57
N LYS A 36 9.66 -6.03 23.69
CA LYS A 36 8.33 -6.58 23.43
C LYS A 36 8.38 -7.93 22.71
N SER A 37 9.32 -8.12 21.78
CA SER A 37 9.49 -9.36 21.04
C SER A 37 10.23 -10.44 21.81
N GLY A 38 10.86 -10.12 22.96
CA GLY A 38 11.74 -11.04 23.69
C GLY A 38 13.05 -11.35 22.96
N VAL A 39 13.39 -10.59 21.91
CA VAL A 39 14.59 -10.78 21.09
C VAL A 39 15.64 -9.74 21.46
N GLY A 40 16.88 -10.19 21.74
CA GLY A 40 17.97 -9.25 22.03
C GLY A 40 18.19 -8.23 20.91
N LEU A 41 18.46 -6.97 21.28
CA LEU A 41 18.61 -5.88 20.31
C LEU A 41 19.66 -6.17 19.23
N SER A 42 20.81 -6.74 19.61
CA SER A 42 21.84 -7.14 18.65
C SER A 42 21.38 -8.26 17.70
N ASN A 43 20.51 -9.13 18.18
CA ASN A 43 19.96 -10.20 17.36
C ASN A 43 18.91 -9.68 16.36
N ILE A 44 18.15 -8.65 16.69
CA ILE A 44 17.24 -7.99 15.73
C ILE A 44 17.99 -7.48 14.51
N TYR A 45 19.18 -6.91 14.68
CA TYR A 45 20.01 -6.42 13.58
C TYR A 45 20.56 -7.53 12.65
N ASN A 46 20.43 -8.81 13.04
CA ASN A 46 20.71 -9.94 12.14
C ASN A 46 19.56 -10.21 11.14
N TYR A 47 18.37 -9.64 11.39
CA TYR A 47 17.16 -9.83 10.56
C TYR A 47 16.77 -8.54 9.82
N PHE A 48 17.01 -7.39 10.41
CA PHE A 48 16.58 -6.09 9.92
C PHE A 48 17.69 -5.06 10.06
N SER A 49 18.00 -4.36 8.99
CA SER A 49 19.07 -3.34 8.97
C SER A 49 18.76 -2.12 9.83
N CYS A 50 17.49 -1.75 9.93
CA CYS A 50 17.03 -0.59 10.69
C CYS A 50 15.53 -0.71 11.02
N LYS A 51 15.02 0.25 11.80
CA LYS A 51 13.59 0.33 12.14
C LYS A 51 12.69 0.48 10.91
N ASP A 52 13.16 1.21 9.91
CA ASP A 52 12.42 1.45 8.68
C ASP A 52 12.24 0.16 7.87
N ASP A 53 13.25 -0.70 7.81
CA ASP A 53 13.17 -2.02 7.20
C ASP A 53 12.06 -2.88 7.84
N ILE A 54 11.93 -2.84 9.17
CA ILE A 54 10.83 -3.50 9.88
C ILE A 54 9.48 -2.91 9.46
N PHE A 55 9.35 -1.59 9.44
CA PHE A 55 8.11 -0.90 9.12
C PHE A 55 7.67 -1.20 7.69
N VAL A 56 8.57 -1.06 6.73
CA VAL A 56 8.30 -1.35 5.31
C VAL A 56 7.85 -2.79 5.12
N GLN A 57 8.51 -3.76 5.77
CA GLN A 57 8.10 -5.17 5.66
C GLN A 57 6.71 -5.43 6.26
N ILE A 58 6.31 -4.71 7.32
CA ILE A 58 4.98 -4.82 7.92
C ILE A 58 3.90 -4.33 6.94
N VAL A 59 4.09 -3.18 6.31
CA VAL A 59 3.05 -2.55 5.48
C VAL A 59 3.06 -3.01 4.01
N THR A 60 4.15 -3.62 3.53
CA THR A 60 4.31 -4.08 2.14
C THR A 60 3.13 -4.92 1.62
N PRO A 61 2.54 -5.87 2.37
CA PRO A 61 1.40 -6.64 1.88
C PRO A 61 0.21 -5.76 1.48
N ALA A 62 -0.11 -4.75 2.31
CA ALA A 62 -1.21 -3.81 2.02
C ALA A 62 -0.87 -2.90 0.83
N VAL A 63 0.37 -2.37 0.78
CA VAL A 63 0.85 -1.53 -0.33
C VAL A 63 0.74 -2.26 -1.66
N ARG A 64 1.29 -3.49 -1.75
CA ARG A 64 1.26 -4.29 -2.98
C ARG A 64 -0.15 -4.63 -3.42
N THR A 65 -1.00 -5.05 -2.50
CA THR A 65 -2.40 -5.38 -2.84
C THR A 65 -3.12 -4.15 -3.38
N PHE A 66 -2.93 -2.99 -2.74
CA PHE A 66 -3.59 -1.76 -3.15
C PHE A 66 -3.08 -1.23 -4.50
N GLU A 67 -1.77 -1.28 -4.74
CA GLU A 67 -1.19 -0.90 -6.03
C GLU A 67 -1.63 -1.82 -7.17
N ASN A 68 -1.73 -3.12 -6.92
CA ASN A 68 -2.24 -4.07 -7.90
C ASN A 68 -3.71 -3.80 -8.24
N MET A 69 -4.57 -3.58 -7.23
CA MET A 69 -5.98 -3.24 -7.44
C MET A 69 -6.12 -1.94 -8.25
N LEU A 70 -5.27 -0.93 -7.97
CA LEU A 70 -5.27 0.31 -8.73
C LEU A 70 -4.88 0.08 -10.20
N ASP A 71 -3.85 -0.74 -10.44
CA ASP A 71 -3.40 -1.05 -11.81
C ASP A 71 -4.44 -1.89 -12.58
N GLU A 72 -5.10 -2.82 -11.91
CA GLU A 72 -6.15 -3.65 -12.50
C GLU A 72 -7.40 -2.84 -12.87
N HIS A 73 -7.85 -1.92 -12.01
CA HIS A 73 -9.07 -1.16 -12.25
C HIS A 73 -8.85 0.14 -13.03
N HIS A 74 -7.68 0.75 -12.92
CA HIS A 74 -7.42 2.11 -13.46
C HIS A 74 -6.13 2.23 -14.26
N GLY A 75 -5.35 1.14 -14.39
CA GLY A 75 -4.10 1.11 -15.15
C GLY A 75 -4.33 0.86 -16.64
N ARG A 76 -3.23 0.64 -17.38
CA ARG A 76 -3.25 0.32 -18.83
C ARG A 76 -4.00 -0.97 -19.19
N ARG A 77 -4.18 -1.85 -18.22
CA ARG A 77 -4.97 -3.09 -18.33
C ARG A 77 -6.40 -2.89 -17.83
N GLY A 78 -6.68 -1.69 -17.28
CA GLY A 78 -7.95 -1.37 -16.67
C GLY A 78 -9.09 -1.35 -17.66
N THR A 79 -10.24 -1.65 -17.13
CA THR A 79 -11.51 -1.66 -17.84
C THR A 79 -11.85 -0.25 -18.30
N ASP A 80 -12.41 -0.12 -19.49
CA ASP A 80 -12.94 1.12 -20.02
C ASP A 80 -13.85 1.82 -18.99
N ILE A 81 -13.76 3.16 -18.90
CA ILE A 81 -14.69 3.98 -18.08
C ILE A 81 -16.15 3.65 -18.36
N MET A 82 -16.48 3.24 -19.58
CA MET A 82 -17.84 2.79 -19.92
C MET A 82 -18.23 1.53 -19.15
N ALA A 83 -17.28 0.63 -18.88
CA ALA A 83 -17.52 -0.52 -18.02
C ALA A 83 -17.69 -0.13 -16.54
N MET A 84 -17.08 0.97 -16.10
CA MET A 84 -17.32 1.51 -14.74
C MET A 84 -18.73 2.09 -14.58
N CYS A 85 -19.42 2.40 -15.66
CA CYS A 85 -20.84 2.79 -15.64
C CYS A 85 -21.77 1.58 -15.53
N ASP A 86 -21.24 0.36 -15.73
CA ASP A 86 -22.01 -0.86 -15.49
C ASP A 86 -22.23 -1.06 -13.98
N ARG A 87 -23.48 -1.31 -13.61
CA ARG A 87 -23.88 -1.43 -12.20
C ARG A 87 -23.23 -2.61 -11.51
N ASP A 88 -23.10 -3.73 -12.18
CA ASP A 88 -22.57 -4.97 -11.59
C ASP A 88 -21.05 -4.86 -11.44
N TYR A 89 -20.36 -4.26 -12.42
CA TYR A 89 -18.94 -3.96 -12.30
C TYR A 89 -18.63 -2.96 -11.19
N PHE A 90 -19.41 -1.88 -11.07
CA PHE A 90 -19.27 -0.92 -9.99
C PHE A 90 -19.46 -1.57 -8.62
N LYS A 91 -20.47 -2.41 -8.48
CA LYS A 91 -20.72 -3.16 -7.25
C LYS A 91 -19.53 -4.07 -6.92
N TYR A 92 -19.03 -4.81 -7.90
CA TYR A 92 -17.85 -5.68 -7.74
C TYR A 92 -16.63 -4.88 -7.22
N MET A 93 -16.32 -3.73 -7.83
CA MET A 93 -15.24 -2.85 -7.37
C MET A 93 -15.42 -2.40 -5.91
N VAL A 94 -16.62 -1.92 -5.56
CA VAL A 94 -16.92 -1.45 -4.20
C VAL A 94 -16.74 -2.59 -3.18
N ASP A 95 -17.24 -3.78 -3.50
CA ASP A 95 -17.10 -4.96 -2.63
C ASP A 95 -15.63 -5.37 -2.45
N GLU A 96 -14.83 -5.28 -3.53
CA GLU A 96 -13.40 -5.61 -3.49
C GLU A 96 -12.60 -4.60 -2.64
N TYR A 97 -12.77 -3.29 -2.89
CA TYR A 97 -12.13 -2.25 -2.08
C TYR A 97 -12.56 -2.31 -0.60
N THR A 98 -13.83 -2.56 -0.34
CA THR A 98 -14.35 -2.69 1.02
C THR A 98 -13.72 -3.90 1.73
N SER A 99 -13.65 -5.04 1.06
CA SER A 99 -13.02 -6.25 1.56
C SER A 99 -11.52 -6.05 1.83
N PHE A 100 -10.83 -5.34 0.94
CA PHE A 100 -9.43 -4.97 1.12
C PHE A 100 -9.23 -4.09 2.36
N ILE A 101 -10.05 -3.03 2.52
CA ILE A 101 -9.97 -2.13 3.68
C ILE A 101 -10.20 -2.90 5.00
N HIS A 102 -11.19 -3.78 5.04
CA HIS A 102 -11.45 -4.60 6.22
C HIS A 102 -10.29 -5.55 6.54
N ARG A 103 -9.75 -6.22 5.53
CA ARG A 103 -8.65 -7.19 5.69
C ARG A 103 -7.35 -6.54 6.14
N HIS A 104 -7.05 -5.36 5.64
CA HIS A 104 -5.78 -4.65 5.86
C HIS A 104 -5.90 -3.41 6.74
N ARG A 105 -7.00 -3.31 7.52
CA ARG A 105 -7.33 -2.11 8.30
C ARG A 105 -6.16 -1.58 9.12
N ASP A 106 -5.50 -2.44 9.88
CA ASP A 106 -4.42 -2.03 10.77
C ASP A 106 -3.15 -1.60 10.00
N LEU A 107 -2.84 -2.28 8.90
CA LEU A 107 -1.73 -1.91 8.02
C LEU A 107 -1.99 -0.57 7.31
N LEU A 108 -3.23 -0.30 6.92
CA LEU A 108 -3.64 0.98 6.34
C LEU A 108 -3.58 2.10 7.38
N LEU A 109 -3.99 1.86 8.63
CA LEU A 109 -3.83 2.82 9.72
C LEU A 109 -2.36 3.15 9.97
N LEU A 110 -1.47 2.15 9.96
CA LEU A 110 -0.03 2.35 10.06
C LEU A 110 0.48 3.23 8.92
N LEU A 111 0.19 2.85 7.69
CA LEU A 111 0.71 3.49 6.48
C LEU A 111 0.23 4.94 6.33
N LEU A 112 -1.06 5.18 6.56
CA LEU A 112 -1.69 6.48 6.27
C LEU A 112 -1.63 7.49 7.43
N PHE A 113 -1.52 7.01 8.68
CA PHE A 113 -1.67 7.87 9.86
C PHE A 113 -0.57 7.72 10.92
N ARG A 114 0.28 6.68 10.83
CA ARG A 114 1.28 6.35 11.85
C ARG A 114 2.70 6.26 11.29
N SER A 115 2.90 6.58 10.02
CA SER A 115 4.16 6.44 9.28
C SER A 115 5.14 7.61 9.43
N GLN A 116 4.77 8.68 10.15
CA GLN A 116 5.60 9.87 10.32
C GLN A 116 7.03 9.52 10.77
N GLY A 117 8.05 10.03 10.06
CA GLY A 117 9.46 9.76 10.30
C GLY A 117 9.99 8.48 9.65
N SER A 118 9.16 7.72 8.92
CA SER A 118 9.58 6.58 8.09
C SER A 118 9.83 7.00 6.65
N SER A 119 10.40 6.10 5.84
CA SER A 119 10.54 6.30 4.39
C SER A 119 9.19 6.40 3.67
N LEU A 120 8.10 5.97 4.30
CA LEU A 120 6.75 5.98 3.75
C LEU A 120 5.85 7.08 4.36
N GLU A 121 6.43 8.09 5.02
CA GLU A 121 5.63 9.16 5.63
C GLU A 121 4.79 9.95 4.63
N ASN A 122 5.24 10.09 3.38
CA ASN A 122 4.56 10.79 2.30
C ASN A 122 3.78 9.86 1.35
N TYR A 123 3.61 8.58 1.71
CA TYR A 123 2.96 7.60 0.85
C TYR A 123 1.55 8.02 0.40
N LYS A 124 0.78 8.60 1.30
CA LYS A 124 -0.58 9.07 1.02
C LYS A 124 -0.61 10.13 -0.09
N GLU A 125 0.28 11.12 -0.02
CA GLU A 125 0.40 12.20 -0.99
C GLU A 125 0.93 11.68 -2.33
N GLU A 126 1.92 10.80 -2.29
CA GLU A 126 2.49 10.17 -3.49
C GLU A 126 1.47 9.28 -4.19
N PHE A 127 0.72 8.50 -3.42
CA PHE A 127 -0.35 7.66 -3.93
C PHE A 127 -1.47 8.50 -4.58
N ALA A 128 -1.95 9.56 -3.91
CA ALA A 128 -2.96 10.46 -4.45
C ALA A 128 -2.50 11.10 -5.76
N ARG A 129 -1.25 11.55 -5.84
CA ARG A 129 -0.66 12.12 -7.06
C ARG A 129 -0.59 11.10 -8.19
N LYS A 130 -0.11 9.89 -7.91
CA LYS A 130 -0.01 8.79 -8.87
C LYS A 130 -1.37 8.38 -9.41
N SER A 131 -2.37 8.22 -8.54
CA SER A 131 -3.74 7.88 -8.92
C SER A 131 -4.38 8.96 -9.79
N THR A 132 -4.20 10.24 -9.42
CA THR A 132 -4.71 11.37 -10.22
C THR A 132 -4.06 11.42 -11.60
N ALA A 133 -2.75 11.14 -11.70
CA ALA A 133 -2.06 11.11 -12.99
C ALA A 133 -2.61 9.99 -13.90
N LEU A 134 -2.85 8.79 -13.37
CA LEU A 134 -3.43 7.67 -14.13
C LEU A 134 -4.82 8.01 -14.66
N VAL A 135 -5.69 8.58 -13.82
CA VAL A 135 -7.03 8.99 -14.23
C VAL A 135 -6.97 10.08 -15.30
N LYS A 136 -6.07 11.07 -15.15
CA LYS A 136 -5.87 12.12 -16.14
C LYS A 136 -5.38 11.58 -17.49
N GLU A 137 -4.38 10.70 -17.51
CA GLU A 137 -3.91 10.04 -18.74
C GLU A 137 -5.03 9.30 -19.47
N TYR A 138 -5.85 8.58 -18.69
CA TYR A 138 -6.98 7.86 -19.24
C TYR A 138 -7.99 8.80 -19.91
N PHE A 139 -8.41 9.88 -19.26
CA PHE A 139 -9.32 10.86 -19.86
C PHE A 139 -8.75 11.51 -21.13
N LEU A 140 -7.46 11.85 -21.12
CA LEU A 140 -6.82 12.42 -22.30
C LEU A 140 -6.80 11.43 -23.48
N SER A 141 -6.59 10.13 -23.22
CA SER A 141 -6.63 9.12 -24.26
C SER A 141 -8.02 8.99 -24.91
N LEU A 142 -9.10 9.11 -24.13
CA LEU A 142 -10.46 9.11 -24.65
C LEU A 142 -10.77 10.33 -25.54
N ILE A 143 -10.27 11.51 -25.16
CA ILE A 143 -10.46 12.74 -25.96
C ILE A 143 -9.74 12.59 -27.31
N HIS A 144 -8.52 12.07 -27.33
CA HIS A 144 -7.77 11.86 -28.58
C HIS A 144 -8.38 10.80 -29.50
N ILE A 145 -9.02 9.77 -28.94
CA ILE A 145 -9.74 8.76 -29.74
C ILE A 145 -11.00 9.34 -30.35
N SER A 146 -11.65 10.30 -29.70
CA SER A 146 -12.90 10.92 -30.17
C SER A 146 -12.70 12.11 -31.11
N GLU A 147 -11.47 12.60 -31.34
CA GLU A 147 -11.22 13.57 -32.40
C GLU A 147 -11.32 12.92 -33.78
N PRO A 148 -12.35 13.25 -34.60
CA PRO A 148 -12.39 12.75 -35.97
C PRO A 148 -11.17 13.34 -36.69
N THR A 149 -10.35 12.47 -37.27
CA THR A 149 -9.31 12.87 -38.22
C THR A 149 -9.96 13.81 -39.22
N ARG A 150 -9.71 15.11 -39.13
CA ARG A 150 -10.00 16.07 -40.18
C ARG A 150 -9.20 15.63 -41.40
N ARG A 151 -9.76 14.74 -42.21
CA ARG A 151 -9.31 14.56 -43.58
C ARG A 151 -9.54 15.90 -44.27
N SER A 152 -8.45 16.59 -44.48
CA SER A 152 -8.38 17.72 -45.41
C SER A 152 -8.82 17.20 -46.77
N TYR A 153 -10.04 17.53 -47.17
CA TYR A 153 -10.44 17.48 -48.57
C TYR A 153 -9.94 18.76 -49.18
N ILE A 154 -8.83 18.66 -49.92
CA ILE A 154 -8.39 19.58 -50.96
C ILE A 154 -8.76 18.97 -52.28
#